data_a63e53c051e094f631909198e0ec5235
#
_entry.id   a63e53c051e094f631909198e0ec5235
#
_cell.length_a   1.000
_cell.length_b   1.000
_cell.length_c   1.000
_cell.angle_alpha   90.00
_cell.angle_beta   90.00
_cell.angle_gamma   90.00
#
_symmetry.space_group_name_H-M   'P 1'
#
loop_
_entity.id
_entity.type
_entity.pdbx_description
1 polymer ?
#
loop_
_entity_poly.entity_id
_entity_poly.type
_entity_poly.pdbx_seq_one_letter_code
_entity_poly.pdbx_strand_id
1 'polypeptide(L)'
;MAVEKTLSIIKPDATRRNLTGQINARFEQAGLRIVAQKRMHLTQKQAEQFYHVHSERAFFGDLCEFMSSGPIVVQVLEGEGAIAKNREIMGATNPANADEGTIRKAVSYTHLTLPTNREV
;
A
#
# COMPACT_ATOMS: atom_id res chain seq x y z
N MET A 1 -0.59 -24.84 -8.97
CA MET A 1 -0.56 -23.75 -8.04
C MET A 1 -1.68 -22.82 -8.30
N ALA A 2 -2.22 -22.26 -7.27
CA ALA A 2 -3.40 -21.45 -7.40
C ALA A 2 -3.07 -20.04 -7.81
N VAL A 3 -3.82 -19.52 -8.74
CA VAL A 3 -3.80 -18.11 -9.07
C VAL A 3 -4.66 -17.39 -8.05
N GLU A 4 -4.11 -16.37 -7.44
CA GLU A 4 -4.79 -15.62 -6.40
C GLU A 4 -4.90 -14.15 -6.80
N LYS A 5 -5.84 -13.46 -6.18
CA LYS A 5 -5.97 -12.01 -6.31
C LYS A 5 -5.82 -11.39 -4.94
N THR A 6 -5.19 -10.23 -4.89
CA THR A 6 -5.04 -9.51 -3.64
C THR A 6 -5.20 -8.01 -3.88
N LEU A 7 -5.70 -7.34 -2.86
CA LEU A 7 -5.85 -5.89 -2.91
C LEU A 7 -4.53 -5.22 -2.55
N SER A 8 -4.19 -4.20 -3.29
CA SER A 8 -3.01 -3.37 -3.01
C SER A 8 -3.44 -1.91 -3.03
N ILE A 9 -2.94 -1.14 -2.09
CA ILE A 9 -3.23 0.29 -2.03
C ILE A 9 -1.92 1.05 -1.97
N ILE A 10 -1.73 1.92 -2.95
CA ILE A 10 -0.59 2.85 -2.94
C ILE A 10 -1.05 4.11 -2.25
N LYS A 11 -0.40 4.46 -1.15
CA LYS A 11 -0.85 5.48 -0.22
C LYS A 11 -0.42 6.88 -0.62
N PRO A 12 -1.00 7.91 0.01
CA PRO A 12 -0.75 9.29 -0.39
C PRO A 12 0.72 9.72 -0.34
N ASP A 13 1.52 9.16 0.54
CA ASP A 13 2.93 9.52 0.60
C ASP A 13 3.66 9.11 -0.69
N ALA A 14 3.34 7.95 -1.24
CA ALA A 14 3.96 7.47 -2.47
C ALA A 14 3.39 8.18 -3.70
N THR A 15 2.07 8.40 -3.74
CA THR A 15 1.49 9.08 -4.90
C THR A 15 1.94 10.53 -4.98
N ARG A 16 2.06 11.18 -3.83
CA ARG A 16 2.50 12.57 -3.78
C ARG A 16 3.92 12.73 -4.32
N ARG A 17 4.73 11.72 -4.14
CA ARG A 17 6.12 11.72 -4.60
C ARG A 17 6.29 11.07 -5.97
N ASN A 18 5.18 10.76 -6.63
CA ASN A 18 5.17 10.20 -7.97
C ASN A 18 5.90 8.86 -8.10
N LEU A 19 5.69 8.00 -7.11
CA LEU A 19 6.35 6.69 -7.05
C LEU A 19 5.49 5.54 -7.56
N THR A 20 4.28 5.81 -8.03
CA THR A 20 3.33 4.77 -8.44
C THR A 20 3.91 3.83 -9.47
N GLY A 21 4.56 4.38 -10.49
CA GLY A 21 5.14 3.56 -11.56
C GLY A 21 6.27 2.67 -11.07
N GLN A 22 7.11 3.17 -10.18
CA GLN A 22 8.20 2.38 -9.62
C GLN A 22 7.68 1.23 -8.76
N ILE A 23 6.61 1.48 -8.00
CA ILE A 23 5.98 0.46 -7.18
C ILE A 23 5.36 -0.61 -8.05
N ASN A 24 4.62 -0.21 -9.07
CA ASN A 24 3.97 -1.16 -9.96
C ASN A 24 4.98 -1.99 -10.76
N ALA A 25 6.11 -1.39 -11.13
CA ALA A 25 7.16 -2.12 -11.82
C ALA A 25 7.68 -3.28 -10.96
N ARG A 26 7.78 -3.10 -9.66
CA ARG A 26 8.23 -4.18 -8.77
C ARG A 26 7.23 -5.33 -8.74
N PHE A 27 5.94 -5.04 -8.74
CA PHE A 27 4.92 -6.08 -8.80
C PHE A 27 5.00 -6.85 -10.13
N GLU A 28 5.13 -6.14 -11.22
CA GLU A 28 5.18 -6.77 -12.53
C GLU A 28 6.45 -7.60 -12.72
N GLN A 29 7.58 -7.13 -12.20
CA GLN A 29 8.83 -7.88 -12.26
C GLN A 29 8.74 -9.18 -11.46
N ALA A 30 7.92 -9.21 -10.45
CA ALA A 30 7.71 -10.42 -9.65
C ALA A 30 6.69 -11.37 -10.26
N GLY A 31 6.14 -11.03 -11.43
CA GLY A 31 5.18 -11.89 -12.11
C GLY A 31 3.73 -11.65 -11.73
N LEU A 32 3.46 -10.56 -11.02
CA LEU A 32 2.09 -10.21 -10.68
C LEU A 32 1.52 -9.29 -11.76
N ARG A 33 0.22 -9.48 -12.04
CA ARG A 33 -0.47 -8.66 -13.04
C ARG A 33 -1.42 -7.71 -12.34
N ILE A 34 -1.42 -6.47 -12.74
CA ILE A 34 -2.38 -5.49 -12.24
C ILE A 34 -3.62 -5.60 -13.12
N VAL A 35 -4.67 -6.20 -12.59
CA VAL A 35 -5.88 -6.49 -13.37
C VAL A 35 -6.98 -5.46 -13.19
N ALA A 36 -6.88 -4.62 -12.18
CA ALA A 36 -7.80 -3.51 -11.97
C ALA A 36 -7.07 -2.43 -11.18
N GLN A 37 -7.36 -1.18 -11.49
CA GLN A 37 -6.67 -0.08 -10.83
C GLN A 37 -7.54 1.17 -10.89
N LYS A 38 -7.59 1.90 -9.80
CA LYS A 38 -8.32 3.16 -9.75
C LYS A 38 -7.58 4.15 -8.87
N ARG A 39 -7.32 5.33 -9.42
CA ARG A 39 -6.75 6.44 -8.66
C ARG A 39 -7.91 7.24 -8.10
N MET A 40 -7.88 7.52 -6.81
CA MET A 40 -8.97 8.24 -6.15
C MET A 40 -8.44 8.99 -4.94
N HIS A 41 -9.24 9.94 -4.47
CA HIS A 41 -8.91 10.70 -3.26
C HIS A 41 -10.06 10.47 -2.27
N LEU A 42 -9.78 9.78 -1.18
CA LEU A 42 -10.79 9.48 -0.19
C LEU A 42 -11.13 10.74 0.62
N THR A 43 -12.41 10.87 0.97
CA THR A 43 -12.78 11.84 2.00
C THR A 43 -12.47 11.22 3.36
N GLN A 44 -12.43 12.04 4.41
CA GLN A 44 -12.23 11.54 5.77
C GLN A 44 -13.27 10.46 6.09
N LYS A 45 -14.52 10.71 5.73
CA LYS A 45 -15.61 9.78 6.01
C LYS A 45 -15.43 8.45 5.28
N GLN A 46 -14.99 8.49 4.03
CA GLN A 46 -14.73 7.28 3.27
C GLN A 46 -13.58 6.49 3.89
N ALA A 47 -12.54 7.17 4.33
CA ALA A 47 -11.42 6.50 4.98
C ALA A 47 -11.88 5.84 6.29
N GLU A 48 -12.72 6.50 7.05
CA GLU A 48 -13.28 5.93 8.29
C GLU A 48 -14.10 4.68 8.01
N GLN A 49 -14.87 4.68 6.95
CA GLN A 49 -15.66 3.52 6.58
C GLN A 49 -14.75 2.37 6.11
N PHE A 50 -13.75 2.67 5.32
CA PHE A 50 -12.84 1.65 4.79
C PHE A 50 -12.04 0.98 5.91
N TYR A 51 -11.59 1.75 6.88
CA TYR A 51 -10.78 1.23 7.99
C TYR A 51 -11.59 0.98 9.25
N HIS A 52 -12.90 0.83 9.13
CA HIS A 52 -13.80 0.63 10.27
C HIS A 52 -13.37 -0.51 11.20
N VAL A 53 -12.78 -1.58 10.67
CA VAL A 53 -12.31 -2.69 11.48
C VAL A 53 -11.23 -2.27 12.49
N HIS A 54 -10.60 -1.13 12.26
CA HIS A 54 -9.58 -0.60 13.15
C HIS A 54 -10.10 0.57 14.01
N SER A 55 -11.41 0.79 14.03
CA SER A 55 -11.99 1.99 14.68
C SER A 55 -11.65 2.13 16.15
N GLU A 56 -11.37 1.04 16.84
CA GLU A 56 -11.01 1.10 18.25
C GLU A 56 -9.50 1.20 18.50
N ARG A 57 -8.71 1.22 17.45
CA ARG A 57 -7.27 1.32 17.59
C ARG A 57 -6.85 2.76 17.78
N ALA A 58 -5.80 2.98 18.57
CA ALA A 58 -5.32 4.34 18.85
C ALA A 58 -4.91 5.08 17.59
N PHE A 59 -4.42 4.36 16.57
CA PHE A 59 -3.96 4.97 15.33
C PHE A 59 -5.08 5.28 14.33
N PHE A 60 -6.33 4.94 14.64
CA PHE A 60 -7.42 5.04 13.66
C PHE A 60 -7.58 6.46 13.10
N GLY A 61 -7.62 7.46 13.97
CA GLY A 61 -7.79 8.84 13.53
C GLY A 61 -6.65 9.31 12.63
N ASP A 62 -5.41 9.01 13.01
CA ASP A 62 -4.25 9.40 12.23
C ASP A 62 -4.22 8.66 10.90
N LEU A 63 -4.59 7.39 10.88
CA LEU A 63 -4.65 6.61 9.66
C LEU A 63 -5.67 7.20 8.69
N CYS A 64 -6.87 7.51 9.15
CA CYS A 64 -7.91 8.07 8.29
C CYS A 64 -7.52 9.45 7.77
N GLU A 65 -6.90 10.26 8.60
CA GLU A 65 -6.41 11.57 8.18
C GLU A 65 -5.34 11.41 7.11
N PHE A 66 -4.40 10.51 7.31
CA PHE A 66 -3.34 10.24 6.34
C PHE A 66 -3.92 9.75 5.03
N MET A 67 -4.81 8.76 5.07
CA MET A 67 -5.34 8.16 3.85
C MET A 67 -6.25 9.10 3.06
N SER A 68 -6.76 10.15 3.70
CA SER A 68 -7.56 11.17 3.02
C SER A 68 -6.76 12.42 2.65
N SER A 69 -5.46 12.44 2.95
CA SER A 69 -4.63 13.63 2.73
C SER A 69 -4.21 13.83 1.27
N GLY A 70 -4.36 12.85 0.44
CA GLY A 70 -3.99 12.94 -0.97
C GLY A 70 -4.50 11.75 -1.76
N PRO A 71 -4.22 11.71 -3.06
CA PRO A 71 -4.68 10.60 -3.89
C PRO A 71 -4.07 9.27 -3.48
N ILE A 72 -4.83 8.21 -3.68
CA ILE A 72 -4.35 6.85 -3.51
C ILE A 72 -4.63 6.07 -4.79
N VAL A 73 -3.95 4.95 -4.96
CA VAL A 73 -4.24 4.02 -6.05
C VAL A 73 -4.66 2.70 -5.43
N VAL A 74 -5.90 2.30 -5.71
CA VAL A 74 -6.44 1.03 -5.25
C VAL A 74 -6.37 0.08 -6.43
N GLN A 75 -5.77 -1.07 -6.24
CA GLN A 75 -5.58 -2.00 -7.34
C GLN A 75 -5.68 -3.44 -6.90
N VAL A 76 -5.93 -4.30 -7.87
CA VAL A 76 -5.99 -5.74 -7.65
C VAL A 76 -4.83 -6.37 -8.40
N LEU A 77 -4.04 -7.14 -7.68
CA LEU A 77 -2.91 -7.88 -8.22
C LEU A 77 -3.32 -9.34 -8.36
N GLU A 78 -2.91 -9.95 -9.47
CA GLU A 78 -3.22 -11.34 -9.74
C GLU A 78 -1.96 -12.11 -10.10
N GLY A 79 -1.85 -13.33 -9.63
CA GLY A 79 -0.75 -14.20 -9.97
C GLY A 79 -0.66 -15.39 -9.04
N GLU A 80 0.24 -16.31 -9.31
CA GLU A 80 0.45 -17.44 -8.44
C GLU A 80 1.01 -16.97 -7.11
N GLY A 81 0.36 -17.35 -6.02
CA GLY A 81 0.80 -16.95 -4.69
C GLY A 81 0.78 -15.45 -4.48
N ALA A 82 -0.16 -14.75 -5.08
CA ALA A 82 -0.19 -13.28 -5.08
C ALA A 82 -0.20 -12.68 -3.69
N ILE A 83 -0.93 -13.28 -2.76
CA ILE A 83 -1.03 -12.75 -1.40
C ILE A 83 0.35 -12.74 -0.73
N ALA A 84 1.04 -13.86 -0.78
CA ALA A 84 2.37 -13.97 -0.17
C ALA A 84 3.39 -13.10 -0.91
N LYS A 85 3.34 -13.08 -2.23
CA LYS A 85 4.25 -12.27 -3.04
C LYS A 85 4.07 -10.79 -2.77
N ASN A 86 2.82 -10.35 -2.64
CA ASN A 86 2.54 -8.96 -2.33
C ASN A 86 3.19 -8.55 -1.00
N ARG A 87 3.04 -9.37 0.01
CA ARG A 87 3.65 -9.09 1.32
C ARG A 87 5.17 -9.06 1.25
N GLU A 88 5.75 -9.99 0.51
CA GLU A 88 7.18 -10.08 0.36
C GLU A 88 7.75 -8.86 -0.37
N ILE A 89 7.11 -8.45 -1.45
CA ILE A 89 7.54 -7.30 -2.22
C ILE A 89 7.40 -6.01 -1.42
N MET A 90 6.34 -5.88 -0.64
CA MET A 90 6.14 -4.70 0.16
C MET A 90 7.07 -4.60 1.34
N GLY A 91 7.45 -5.70 1.90
CA GLY A 91 8.35 -5.75 3.04
C GLY A 91 7.62 -5.64 4.37
N ALA A 92 8.38 -5.56 5.45
CA ALA A 92 7.84 -5.51 6.79
C ALA A 92 7.00 -4.25 6.99
N THR A 93 6.00 -4.36 7.84
CA THR A 93 5.10 -3.25 8.14
C THR A 93 5.86 -2.03 8.66
N ASN A 94 6.88 -2.25 9.48
CA ASN A 94 7.77 -1.17 9.88
C ASN A 94 8.88 -1.05 8.82
N PRO A 95 8.96 0.05 8.08
CA PRO A 95 9.98 0.18 7.04
C PRO A 95 11.41 0.00 7.52
N ALA A 96 11.69 0.34 8.78
CA ALA A 96 13.03 0.18 9.33
C ALA A 96 13.48 -1.28 9.38
N ASN A 97 12.51 -2.20 9.47
CA ASN A 97 12.80 -3.62 9.52
C ASN A 97 12.62 -4.31 8.17
N ALA A 98 12.29 -3.56 7.13
CA ALA A 98 12.08 -4.13 5.81
C ALA A 98 13.42 -4.37 5.12
N ASP A 99 13.47 -5.45 4.33
CA ASP A 99 14.70 -5.77 3.60
C ASP A 99 14.94 -4.78 2.47
N GLU A 100 16.18 -4.63 2.10
CA GLU A 100 16.55 -3.82 0.95
C GLU A 100 15.83 -4.34 -0.29
N GLY A 101 15.45 -3.44 -1.15
CA GLY A 101 14.74 -3.81 -2.37
C GLY A 101 13.23 -3.91 -2.21
N THR A 102 12.71 -3.86 -0.98
CA THR A 102 11.25 -3.87 -0.78
C THR A 102 10.68 -2.49 -0.99
N ILE A 103 9.39 -2.43 -1.29
CA ILE A 103 8.70 -1.17 -1.53
C ILE A 103 8.72 -0.26 -0.30
N ARG A 104 8.40 -0.81 0.86
CA ARG A 104 8.37 -0.01 2.09
C ARG A 104 9.74 0.54 2.43
N LYS A 105 10.79 -0.22 2.21
CA LYS A 105 12.14 0.25 2.45
C LYS A 105 12.50 1.40 1.49
N ALA A 106 12.17 1.26 0.22
CA ALA A 106 12.45 2.29 -0.77
C ALA A 106 11.71 3.60 -0.45
N VAL A 107 10.48 3.49 0.00
CA VAL A 107 9.70 4.66 0.38
C VAL A 107 10.32 5.34 1.60
N SER A 108 10.78 4.56 2.57
CA SER A 108 11.32 5.12 3.79
C SER A 108 12.62 5.91 3.58
N TYR A 109 13.40 5.57 2.59
CA TYR A 109 14.63 6.30 2.32
C TYR A 109 14.39 7.75 1.89
N THR A 110 13.25 7.99 1.29
CA THR A 110 12.99 9.32 0.76
C THR A 110 11.96 10.05 1.55
N HIS A 111 11.32 9.38 2.53
CA HIS A 111 10.27 9.96 3.31
C HIS A 111 10.38 9.59 4.72
N LEU A 112 10.01 10.52 5.57
CA LEU A 112 10.06 10.30 6.82
C LEU A 112 9.02 9.81 7.42
N THR A 113 9.06 9.31 8.37
CA THR A 113 8.26 9.31 9.46
C THR A 113 6.81 9.23 9.38
N LEU A 114 6.15 8.84 8.41
CA LEU A 114 4.77 8.54 8.61
C LEU A 114 4.66 7.30 9.40
N PRO A 115 3.74 7.28 10.34
CA PRO A 115 3.51 6.09 11.13
C PRO A 115 3.29 4.97 10.18
N THR A 116 3.85 3.88 10.53
CA THR A 116 3.73 2.76 9.71
C THR A 116 2.38 2.32 9.49
N ASN A 117 2.06 2.09 8.32
CA ASN A 117 0.80 1.64 7.99
C ASN A 117 0.70 0.18 8.01
N ARG A 118 -0.42 -0.29 8.42
CA ARG A 118 -0.69 -1.70 8.46
C ARG A 118 -1.12 -2.20 7.13
N GLU A 119 -1.64 -1.31 6.33
CA GLU A 119 -2.14 -1.70 5.04
C GLU A 119 -1.13 -1.42 3.97
N VAL A 120 -1.31 -2.01 2.86
CA VAL A 120 -0.38 -1.89 1.81
C VAL A 120 -0.27 -0.58 1.27
#